data_029fff4fc7226655607a860822e2acc6
#
_entry.id   029fff4fc7226655607a860822e2acc6
#
_cell.length_a   1.000
_cell.length_b   1.000
_cell.length_c   1.000
_cell.angle_alpha   90.00
_cell.angle_beta   90.00
_cell.angle_gamma   90.00
#
_symmetry.space_group_name_H-M   'P 1'
#
loop_
_entity.id
_entity.type
_entity.pdbx_description
1 polymer ?
#
loop_
_entity_poly.entity_id
_entity_poly.type
_entity_poly.pdbx_seq_one_letter_code
_entity_poly.pdbx_strand_id
1 'polypeptide(L)'
;MKARSIAAQVIAVAAALVASSAVYATGRATCQSGPPSGWQPIAKLEKLLTDAKWQVRRIKIDGGCYEVYGFNDKGERVEAYFHPVTLQPVPVKP
;
A
#
# COMPACT_ATOMS: atom_id res chain seq x y z
N MET A 1 -62.74 -0.49 -2.54
CA MET A 1 -62.08 -0.47 -2.55
C MET A 1 -61.05 -0.95 -2.66
N LYS A 2 -60.29 -0.88 -2.81
CA LYS A 2 -59.33 -1.33 -2.93
C LYS A 2 -58.21 -1.11 -2.57
N ALA A 3 -57.62 -1.34 -2.07
CA ALA A 3 -56.61 -1.24 -1.54
C ALA A 3 -55.58 -1.57 -2.23
N ARG A 4 -54.88 -1.06 -2.45
CA ARG A 4 -53.91 -1.33 -3.05
C ARG A 4 -52.80 -1.51 -2.44
N SER A 5 -52.14 -2.17 -2.27
CA SER A 5 -51.14 -2.44 -1.69
C SER A 5 -50.06 -2.16 -2.34
N ILE A 6 -49.41 -1.44 -2.03
CA ILE A 6 -48.39 -1.16 -2.55
C ILE A 6 -47.36 -1.84 -2.22
N ALA A 7 -46.89 -2.52 -2.73
CA ALA A 7 -45.84 -3.20 -2.47
C ALA A 7 -44.75 -2.42 -2.37
N ALA A 8 -44.48 -2.13 -1.41
CA ALA A 8 -43.42 -1.37 -1.25
C ALA A 8 -42.26 -2.10 -1.56
N GLN A 9 -41.70 -1.90 -2.41
CA GLN A 9 -40.68 -2.53 -2.74
C GLN A 9 -39.57 -2.09 -2.19
N VAL A 10 -39.00 -2.54 -1.45
CA VAL A 10 -37.92 -2.17 -0.93
C VAL A 10 -36.84 -2.57 -1.65
N ILE A 11 -36.19 -1.84 -2.15
CA ILE A 11 -35.15 -2.15 -2.77
C ILE A 11 -34.09 -2.15 -1.97
N ALA A 12 -33.66 -3.06 -1.53
CA ALA A 12 -32.55 -3.12 -0.79
C ALA A 12 -31.43 -2.92 -1.67
N VAL A 13 -31.03 -1.89 -1.71
CA VAL A 13 -29.91 -1.66 -2.42
C VAL A 13 -28.82 -2.15 -1.63
N ALA A 14 -28.41 -3.16 -1.84
CA ALA A 14 -27.24 -3.62 -1.26
C ALA A 14 -26.20 -2.74 -1.78
N ALA A 15 -25.93 -1.84 -1.11
CA ALA A 15 -24.88 -1.04 -1.47
C ALA A 15 -23.70 -1.92 -1.41
N ALA A 16 -23.28 -2.31 -2.44
CA ALA A 16 -22.10 -3.01 -2.49
C ALA A 16 -21.08 -2.08 -2.00
N LEU A 17 -20.80 -2.16 -0.80
CA LEU A 17 -19.78 -1.47 -0.37
C LEU A 17 -18.63 -2.06 -0.90
N VAL A 18 -18.28 -1.67 -1.92
CA VAL A 18 -17.00 -1.90 -2.36
C VAL A 18 -16.20 -1.15 -1.43
N ALA A 19 -15.87 -1.72 -0.42
CA ALA A 19 -14.84 -1.15 0.33
C ALA A 19 -13.71 -1.08 -0.62
N SER A 20 -13.47 0.01 -1.09
CA SER A 20 -12.25 0.17 -1.78
C SER A 20 -11.23 0.08 -0.72
N SER A 21 -11.06 -1.04 -0.23
CA SER A 21 -9.91 -1.27 0.52
C SER A 21 -8.80 -1.01 -0.43
N ALA A 22 -7.97 -0.22 -0.03
CA ALA A 22 -6.76 -0.05 -0.72
C ALA A 22 -6.18 -1.42 -0.79
N VAL A 23 -6.31 -2.02 -1.90
CA VAL A 23 -5.69 -3.28 -2.09
C VAL A 23 -4.25 -2.98 -2.25
N TYR A 24 -3.54 -3.17 -1.18
CA TYR A 24 -2.12 -3.04 -1.28
C TYR A 24 -1.68 -4.27 -2.05
N ALA A 25 -1.21 -4.06 -3.25
CA ALA A 25 -0.72 -5.15 -4.05
C ALA A 25 0.63 -5.57 -3.50
N THR A 26 0.66 -6.71 -2.85
CA THR A 26 1.91 -7.30 -2.39
C THR A 26 2.49 -8.13 -3.52
N GLY A 27 3.73 -8.53 -3.40
CA GLY A 27 4.36 -9.40 -4.37
C GLY A 27 4.75 -8.71 -5.66
N ARG A 28 4.88 -7.41 -5.65
CA ARG A 28 5.19 -6.66 -6.87
C ARG A 28 6.69 -6.57 -7.15
N ALA A 29 7.51 -6.96 -6.22
CA ALA A 29 8.96 -7.00 -6.40
C ALA A 29 9.58 -8.01 -5.47
N THR A 30 10.75 -8.50 -5.83
CA THR A 30 11.53 -9.36 -4.96
C THR A 30 12.94 -8.84 -4.94
N CYS A 31 13.61 -8.98 -3.81
CA CYS A 31 14.97 -8.54 -3.64
C CYS A 31 15.86 -9.69 -3.22
N GLN A 32 17.05 -9.77 -3.81
CA GLN A 32 18.06 -10.72 -3.38
C GLN A 32 18.83 -10.04 -2.28
N SER A 33 18.32 -10.14 -1.07
CA SER A 33 18.81 -9.31 0.03
C SER A 33 19.60 -10.06 1.08
N GLY A 34 19.71 -11.37 0.96
CA GLY A 34 20.41 -12.16 1.96
C GLY A 34 19.74 -12.10 3.33
N PRO A 35 20.45 -12.55 4.36
CA PRO A 35 19.86 -12.60 5.69
C PRO A 35 19.62 -11.20 6.27
N PRO A 36 18.55 -11.04 7.01
CA PRO A 36 18.22 -9.73 7.58
C PRO A 36 19.30 -9.09 8.44
N SER A 37 20.24 -9.88 8.94
CA SER A 37 21.34 -9.33 9.72
C SER A 37 22.23 -8.39 8.91
N GLY A 38 22.17 -8.49 7.58
CA GLY A 38 22.93 -7.61 6.69
C GLY A 38 22.12 -6.43 6.18
N TRP A 39 20.89 -6.27 6.63
CA TRP A 39 20.03 -5.20 6.14
C TRP A 39 20.24 -3.92 6.90
N GLN A 40 20.05 -2.81 6.24
CA GLN A 40 20.06 -1.53 6.92
C GLN A 40 18.77 -1.35 7.72
N PRO A 41 18.82 -0.63 8.82
CA PRO A 41 17.61 -0.46 9.65
C PRO A 41 16.52 0.29 8.89
N ILE A 42 15.28 -0.10 9.13
CA ILE A 42 14.12 0.58 8.57
C ILE A 42 14.16 2.08 8.88
N ALA A 43 14.62 2.43 10.07
CA ALA A 43 14.68 3.83 10.47
C ALA A 43 15.55 4.66 9.53
N LYS A 44 16.56 4.04 8.95
CA LYS A 44 17.41 4.76 8.01
C LYS A 44 16.68 5.03 6.71
N LEU A 45 15.92 4.08 6.23
CA LEU A 45 15.11 4.28 5.03
C LEU A 45 14.05 5.34 5.31
N GLU A 46 13.40 5.26 6.47
CA GLU A 46 12.39 6.23 6.81
C GLU A 46 12.97 7.64 6.82
N LYS A 47 14.18 7.80 7.37
CA LYS A 47 14.81 9.10 7.39
C LYS A 47 15.14 9.60 6.00
N LEU A 48 15.65 8.74 5.13
CA LEU A 48 15.95 9.13 3.77
C LEU A 48 14.69 9.64 3.06
N LEU A 49 13.59 8.93 3.24
CA LEU A 49 12.34 9.30 2.57
C LEU A 49 11.74 10.57 3.17
N THR A 50 11.80 10.71 4.48
CA THR A 50 11.29 11.91 5.14
C THR A 50 12.12 13.13 4.73
N ASP A 51 13.44 12.97 4.62
CA ASP A 51 14.30 14.04 4.16
C ASP A 51 13.98 14.41 2.71
N ALA A 52 13.49 13.47 1.92
CA ALA A 52 13.05 13.71 0.55
C ALA A 52 11.60 14.21 0.49
N LYS A 53 11.03 14.59 1.63
CA LYS A 53 9.69 15.16 1.73
C LYS A 53 8.56 14.16 1.49
N TRP A 54 8.83 12.90 1.70
CA TRP A 54 7.78 11.89 1.67
C TRP A 54 7.08 11.83 3.02
N GLN A 55 5.84 11.37 2.99
CA GLN A 55 5.11 11.06 4.22
C GLN A 55 5.01 9.55 4.25
N VAL A 56 5.82 8.92 5.07
CA VAL A 56 5.84 7.47 5.19
C VAL A 56 4.76 7.04 6.15
N ARG A 57 3.86 6.18 5.71
CA ARG A 57 2.78 5.67 6.55
C ARG A 57 3.10 4.32 7.13
N ARG A 58 3.78 3.50 6.35
CA ARG A 58 4.08 2.15 6.79
C ARG A 58 5.22 1.59 5.96
N ILE A 59 6.09 0.84 6.60
CA ILE A 59 7.12 0.08 5.92
C ILE A 59 7.00 -1.36 6.38
N LYS A 60 6.96 -2.28 5.44
CA LYS A 60 6.94 -3.69 5.77
C LYS A 60 7.90 -4.44 4.88
N ILE A 61 8.13 -5.71 5.17
CA ILE A 61 8.98 -6.55 4.36
C ILE A 61 8.11 -7.37 3.43
N ASP A 62 8.44 -7.34 2.16
CA ASP A 62 7.72 -8.13 1.17
C ASP A 62 8.71 -8.59 0.10
N GLY A 63 8.77 -9.90 -0.14
CA GLY A 63 9.67 -10.45 -1.15
C GLY A 63 11.14 -10.16 -0.90
N GLY A 64 11.54 -9.99 0.33
CA GLY A 64 12.90 -9.63 0.67
C GLY A 64 13.23 -8.17 0.48
N CYS A 65 12.23 -7.34 0.17
CA CYS A 65 12.41 -5.90 0.00
C CYS A 65 11.76 -5.17 1.16
N TYR A 66 12.10 -3.89 1.32
CA TYR A 66 11.29 -3.00 2.15
C TYR A 66 10.21 -2.41 1.25
N GLU A 67 8.97 -2.59 1.63
CA GLU A 67 7.85 -2.03 0.89
C GLU A 67 7.29 -0.86 1.68
N VAL A 68 7.22 0.31 1.04
CA VAL A 68 6.82 1.55 1.67
C VAL A 68 5.47 2.01 1.15
N TYR A 69 4.58 2.33 2.06
CA TYR A 69 3.30 2.92 1.73
C TYR A 69 3.29 4.34 2.25
N GLY A 70 2.86 5.26 1.46
CA GLY A 70 2.77 6.65 1.87
C GLY A 70 2.51 7.58 0.71
N PHE A 71 2.99 8.80 0.87
CA PHE A 71 2.86 9.82 -0.16
C PHE A 71 4.24 10.37 -0.49
N ASN A 72 4.50 10.61 -1.76
CA ASN A 72 5.79 11.16 -2.16
C ASN A 72 5.80 12.68 -1.97
N ASP A 73 6.86 13.31 -2.42
CA ASP A 73 7.03 14.77 -2.26
C ASP A 73 6.01 15.58 -3.04
N LYS A 74 5.34 14.97 -3.99
CA LYS A 74 4.28 15.65 -4.74
C LYS A 74 2.91 15.39 -4.16
N GLY A 75 2.83 14.67 -3.06
CA GLY A 75 1.56 14.33 -2.44
C GLY A 75 0.85 13.17 -3.11
N GLU A 76 1.52 12.46 -4.00
CA GLU A 76 0.93 11.32 -4.69
C GLU A 76 1.05 10.07 -3.82
N ARG A 77 0.03 9.27 -3.78
CA ARG A 77 0.06 8.02 -3.04
C ARG A 77 1.00 7.06 -3.72
N VAL A 78 1.87 6.44 -2.96
CA VAL A 78 2.85 5.51 -3.51
C VAL A 78 2.93 4.22 -2.74
N GLU A 79 3.28 3.17 -3.45
CA GLU A 79 3.66 1.90 -2.89
C GLU A 79 5.01 1.64 -3.54
N ALA A 80 6.07 1.78 -2.81
CA ALA A 80 7.41 1.71 -3.39
C ALA A 80 8.23 0.65 -2.70
N TYR A 81 9.12 0.04 -3.46
CA TYR A 81 10.01 -1.00 -2.94
C TYR A 81 11.44 -0.51 -2.93
N PHE A 82 12.14 -0.88 -1.88
CA PHE A 82 13.55 -0.52 -1.72
C PHE A 82 14.35 -1.73 -1.31
N HIS A 83 15.56 -1.82 -1.81
CA HIS A 83 16.44 -2.92 -1.47
C HIS A 83 16.96 -2.71 -0.03
N PRO A 84 16.80 -3.68 0.86
CA PRO A 84 17.14 -3.44 2.28
C PRO A 84 18.63 -3.31 2.55
N VAL A 85 19.48 -3.76 1.65
CA VAL A 85 20.92 -3.63 1.85
C VAL A 85 21.44 -2.30 1.32
N THR A 86 20.96 -1.87 0.17
CA THR A 86 21.45 -0.65 -0.47
C THR A 86 20.54 0.55 -0.27
N LEU A 87 19.29 0.31 0.07
CA LEU A 87 18.21 1.30 0.14
C LEU A 87 17.91 1.96 -1.21
N GLN A 88 18.33 1.33 -2.30
CA GLN A 88 18.00 1.83 -3.63
C GLN A 88 16.59 1.44 -4.01
N PRO A 89 15.90 2.27 -4.78
CA PRO A 89 14.57 1.91 -5.28
C PRO A 89 14.64 0.67 -6.16
N VAL A 90 13.61 -0.14 -6.06
CA VAL A 90 13.49 -1.35 -6.87
C VAL A 90 12.27 -1.19 -7.76
N PRO A 91 12.38 -1.42 -9.06
CA PRO A 91 11.23 -1.32 -9.94
C PRO A 91 10.14 -2.31 -9.53
N VAL A 92 8.90 -1.87 -9.63
CA VAL A 92 7.77 -2.74 -9.30
C VAL A 92 7.07 -3.14 -10.58
N LYS A 93 6.48 -4.33 -10.55
CA LYS A 93 5.70 -4.78 -11.69
C LYS A 93 4.38 -4.05 -11.71
N PRO A 94 3.88 -3.74 -12.89
CA PRO A 94 2.57 -3.08 -12.99
C PRO A 94 1.43 -3.97 -12.54
#